data_eefd04e4c6967313b8f07d27502aab1a
#
_entry.id   eefd04e4c6967313b8f07d27502aab1a
#
_cell.length_a   1.000
_cell.length_b   1.000
_cell.length_c   1.000
_cell.angle_alpha   90.00
_cell.angle_beta   90.00
_cell.angle_gamma   90.00
#
_symmetry.space_group_name_H-M   'P 1'
#
loop_
_entity.id
_entity.type
_entity.pdbx_description
1 polymer ?
#
loop_
_entity_poly.entity_id
_entity_poly.type
_entity_poly.pdbx_seq_one_letter_code
_entity_poly.pdbx_strand_id
1 'polypeptide(L)'
;MNLVILSPEKEIFAGEVKSVIVPGADGQFEMLENHAAIVSSLKPGEVKVTKSNGEKVTFGVEGGFAECLHNEVALLVSGVK
;
A
#
# COMPACT_ATOMS: atom_id res chain seq x y z
N MET A 1 4.80 0.81 11.40
CA MET A 1 4.76 -0.08 10.22
C MET A 1 5.48 0.60 9.07
N ASN A 2 6.39 -0.10 8.43
CA ASN A 2 7.12 0.43 7.27
C ASN A 2 6.36 0.14 5.99
N LEU A 3 6.31 1.12 5.11
CA LEU A 3 5.66 0.97 3.81
C LEU A 3 6.63 1.35 2.70
N VAL A 4 6.73 0.50 1.68
CA VAL A 4 7.39 0.87 0.43
C VAL A 4 6.40 0.62 -0.71
N ILE A 5 6.32 1.57 -1.63
CA ILE A 5 5.49 1.45 -2.84
C ILE A 5 6.43 1.59 -4.03
N LEU A 6 6.47 0.54 -4.85
CA LEU A 6 7.37 0.47 -6.00
C LEU A 6 6.57 0.31 -7.29
N SER A 7 7.01 0.98 -8.33
CA SER A 7 6.57 0.71 -9.69
C SER A 7 7.77 0.14 -10.46
N PRO A 8 7.57 -0.37 -11.68
CA PRO A 8 8.71 -0.88 -12.45
C PRO A 8 9.80 0.15 -12.69
N GLU A 9 9.44 1.44 -12.75
CA GLU A 9 10.38 2.51 -13.07
C GLU A 9 11.07 3.11 -11.85
N LYS A 10 10.37 3.14 -10.70
CA LYS A 10 10.92 3.88 -9.56
C LYS A 10 10.22 3.54 -8.25
N GLU A 11 10.81 3.99 -7.17
CA GLU A 11 10.19 3.98 -5.85
C GLU A 11 9.21 5.17 -5.78
N ILE A 12 7.96 4.87 -5.44
CA ILE A 12 6.92 5.90 -5.33
C ILE A 12 6.88 6.50 -3.93
N PHE A 13 7.06 5.64 -2.93
CA PHE A 13 6.96 6.05 -1.53
C PHE A 13 7.77 5.09 -0.65
N ALA A 14 8.39 5.62 0.39
CA ALA A 14 9.03 4.81 1.42
C ALA A 14 8.97 5.57 2.74
N GLY A 15 8.52 4.92 3.79
CA GLY A 15 8.51 5.55 5.10
C GLY A 15 7.64 4.83 6.11
N GLU A 16 7.64 5.36 7.33
CA GLU A 16 6.82 4.87 8.42
C GLU A 16 5.40 5.39 8.27
N VAL A 17 4.43 4.50 8.45
CA VAL A 17 3.02 4.86 8.30
C VAL A 17 2.21 4.27 9.43
N LYS A 18 1.05 4.87 9.69
CA LYS A 18 0.07 4.36 10.67
C LYS A 18 -0.87 3.37 10.01
N SER A 19 -1.24 3.61 8.74
CA SER A 19 -2.16 2.74 8.04
C SER A 19 -1.99 2.89 6.54
N VAL A 20 -2.41 1.85 5.80
CA VAL A 20 -2.53 1.91 4.36
C VAL A 20 -3.79 1.16 3.94
N ILE A 21 -4.61 1.81 3.11
CA ILE A 21 -5.82 1.23 2.56
C ILE A 21 -5.55 0.94 1.09
N VAL A 22 -5.84 -0.27 0.65
CA VAL A 22 -5.54 -0.69 -0.73
C VAL A 22 -6.78 -1.25 -1.41
N PRO A 23 -6.85 -1.13 -2.75
CA PRO A 23 -7.98 -1.68 -3.52
C PRO A 23 -7.72 -3.15 -3.83
N GLY A 24 -7.91 -4.02 -2.84
CA GLY A 24 -7.72 -5.45 -3.02
C GLY A 24 -8.68 -6.01 -4.08
N ALA A 25 -8.27 -7.08 -4.77
CA ALA A 25 -9.08 -7.68 -5.83
C ALA A 25 -10.46 -8.12 -5.34
N ASP A 26 -10.53 -8.57 -4.08
CA ASP A 26 -11.77 -9.00 -3.46
C ASP A 26 -12.44 -7.92 -2.62
N GLY A 27 -11.95 -6.70 -2.69
CA GLY A 27 -12.47 -5.57 -1.94
C GLY A 27 -11.38 -4.78 -1.26
N GLN A 28 -11.70 -3.52 -1.00
CA GLN A 28 -10.80 -2.63 -0.29
C GLN A 28 -10.52 -3.15 1.13
N PHE A 29 -9.27 -3.08 1.58
CA PHE A 29 -8.97 -3.41 2.96
C PHE A 29 -7.86 -2.52 3.49
N GLU A 30 -7.75 -2.46 4.82
CA GLU A 30 -6.81 -1.60 5.52
C GLU A 30 -5.80 -2.44 6.30
N MET A 31 -4.52 -2.05 6.21
CA MET A 31 -3.46 -2.66 7.01
C MET A 31 -3.03 -1.66 8.08
N LEU A 32 -3.11 -2.10 9.33
CA LEU A 32 -2.69 -1.35 10.50
C LEU A 32 -1.50 -2.04 11.14
N GLU A 33 -0.92 -1.41 12.16
CA GLU A 33 0.17 -2.00 12.92
C GLU A 33 -0.19 -3.43 13.37
N ASN A 34 0.74 -4.35 13.24
CA ASN A 34 0.58 -5.76 13.62
C ASN A 34 -0.46 -6.52 12.79
N HIS A 35 -0.77 -6.04 11.60
CA HIS A 35 -1.66 -6.75 10.70
C HIS A 35 -1.10 -8.14 10.37
N ALA A 36 -1.98 -9.11 10.25
CA ALA A 36 -1.59 -10.48 9.90
C ALA A 36 -0.91 -10.51 8.52
N ALA A 37 -0.03 -11.49 8.33
CA ALA A 37 0.63 -11.65 7.04
C ALA A 37 -0.39 -11.89 5.94
N ILE A 38 -0.22 -11.18 4.81
CA ILE A 38 -1.14 -11.27 3.68
C ILE A 38 -0.41 -10.94 2.39
N VAL A 39 -0.82 -11.62 1.32
CA VAL A 39 -0.46 -11.25 -0.06
C VAL A 39 -1.77 -11.12 -0.81
N SER A 40 -1.96 -10.03 -1.51
CA SER A 40 -3.22 -9.76 -2.22
C SER A 40 -2.95 -9.09 -3.56
N SER A 41 -3.69 -9.51 -4.58
CA SER A 41 -3.73 -8.77 -5.84
C SER A 41 -4.52 -7.49 -5.65
N LEU A 42 -4.16 -6.46 -6.41
CA LEU A 42 -4.85 -5.17 -6.39
C LEU A 42 -5.56 -4.95 -7.72
N LYS A 43 -6.73 -4.34 -7.64
CA LYS A 43 -7.47 -3.90 -8.83
C LYS A 43 -7.28 -2.41 -9.02
N PRO A 44 -7.71 -1.82 -10.14
CA PRO A 44 -7.63 -0.37 -10.31
C PRO A 44 -8.36 0.34 -9.17
N GLY A 45 -7.76 1.38 -8.63
CA GLY A 45 -8.34 2.13 -7.52
C GLY A 45 -7.30 3.00 -6.85
N GLU A 46 -7.59 3.36 -5.60
CA GLU A 46 -6.74 4.27 -4.84
C GLU A 46 -6.08 3.58 -3.66
N VAL A 47 -4.79 3.87 -3.48
CA VAL A 47 -4.04 3.51 -2.28
C VAL A 47 -4.02 4.76 -1.39
N LYS A 48 -4.49 4.61 -0.14
CA LYS A 48 -4.56 5.73 0.81
C LYS A 48 -3.63 5.44 1.97
N VAL A 49 -2.67 6.34 2.18
CA VAL A 49 -1.63 6.19 3.20
C VAL A 49 -1.82 7.24 4.27
N THR A 50 -1.77 6.84 5.54
CA THR A 50 -1.68 7.77 6.67
C THR A 50 -0.28 7.63 7.23
N LYS A 51 0.52 8.69 7.07
CA LYS A 51 1.90 8.72 7.55
C LYS A 51 1.96 8.78 9.08
N SER A 52 3.11 8.51 9.65
CA SER A 52 3.31 8.54 11.10
C SER A 52 2.96 9.89 11.71
N ASN A 53 3.17 10.97 10.97
CA ASN A 53 2.86 12.32 11.45
C ASN A 53 1.38 12.69 11.26
N GLY A 54 0.55 11.77 10.75
CA GLY A 54 -0.87 12.00 10.53
C GLY A 54 -1.22 12.53 9.16
N GLU A 55 -0.24 12.89 8.36
CA GLU A 55 -0.46 13.39 6.99
C GLU A 55 -0.99 12.27 6.12
N LYS A 56 -1.94 12.59 5.24
CA LYS A 56 -2.56 11.61 4.35
C LYS A 56 -2.13 11.84 2.91
N VAL A 57 -1.80 10.75 2.23
CA VAL A 57 -1.39 10.77 0.82
C VAL A 57 -2.20 9.73 0.08
N THR A 58 -2.60 10.04 -1.15
CA THR A 58 -3.40 9.13 -1.97
C THR A 58 -2.72 8.96 -3.32
N PHE A 59 -2.66 7.70 -3.78
CA PHE A 59 -2.10 7.35 -5.09
C PHE A 59 -3.13 6.56 -5.88
N GLY A 60 -3.39 6.94 -7.13
CA GLY A 60 -4.19 6.13 -8.03
C GLY A 60 -3.32 5.06 -8.66
N VAL A 61 -3.81 3.82 -8.73
CA VAL A 61 -3.07 2.70 -9.34
C VAL A 61 -3.98 1.92 -10.28
N GLU A 62 -3.38 1.28 -11.27
CA GLU A 62 -4.10 0.44 -12.23
C GLU A 62 -4.18 -1.01 -11.76
N GLY A 63 -3.31 -1.40 -10.83
CA GLY A 63 -3.26 -2.76 -10.30
C GLY A 63 -1.96 -3.02 -9.61
N GLY A 64 -1.70 -4.27 -9.26
CA GLY A 64 -0.46 -4.67 -8.62
C GLY A 64 -0.68 -5.71 -7.54
N PHE A 65 0.22 -5.72 -6.56
CA PHE A 65 0.19 -6.66 -5.45
C PHE A 65 0.54 -5.93 -4.16
N ALA A 66 -0.07 -6.38 -3.07
CA ALA A 66 0.23 -5.92 -1.73
C ALA A 66 0.74 -7.09 -0.91
N GLU A 67 1.79 -6.86 -0.13
CA GLU A 67 2.34 -7.86 0.77
C GLU A 67 2.57 -7.23 2.13
N CYS A 68 2.18 -7.94 3.18
CA CYS A 68 2.41 -7.50 4.56
C CYS A 68 3.00 -8.65 5.36
N LEU A 69 4.11 -8.39 6.05
CA LEU A 69 4.75 -9.37 6.93
C LEU A 69 5.53 -8.63 8.01
N HIS A 70 5.23 -8.93 9.28
CA HIS A 70 5.96 -8.37 10.44
C HIS A 70 6.11 -6.84 10.36
N ASN A 71 5.00 -6.14 10.15
CA ASN A 71 4.95 -4.68 10.05
C ASN A 71 5.77 -4.10 8.89
N GLU A 72 6.09 -4.94 7.90
CA GLU A 72 6.71 -4.50 6.66
C GLU A 72 5.69 -4.66 5.55
N VAL A 73 5.32 -3.57 4.91
CA VAL A 73 4.33 -3.58 3.83
C VAL A 73 5.01 -3.17 2.54
N ALA A 74 4.85 -3.98 1.51
CA ALA A 74 5.36 -3.67 0.17
C ALA A 74 4.21 -3.68 -0.81
N LEU A 75 4.11 -2.61 -1.60
CA LEU A 75 3.15 -2.54 -2.70
C LEU A 75 3.94 -2.46 -4.00
N LEU A 76 3.66 -3.39 -4.90
CA LEU A 76 4.22 -3.41 -6.25
C LEU A 76 3.09 -3.01 -7.18
N VAL A 77 3.15 -1.80 -7.74
CA VAL A 77 2.00 -1.23 -8.43
C VAL A 77 2.34 -0.85 -9.87
N SER A 78 1.31 -0.75 -10.70
CA SER A 78 1.43 -0.29 -12.07
C SER A 78 0.47 0.86 -12.29
N GLY A 79 0.77 1.72 -13.28
CA GLY A 79 -0.11 2.81 -13.67
C GLY A 79 -0.38 3.81 -12.57
N VAL A 80 0.66 4.26 -11.89
CA VAL A 80 0.52 5.25 -10.81
C VAL A 80 0.12 6.60 -11.40
N LYS A 81 -0.86 7.22 -10.77
CA LYS A 81 -1.37 8.53 -11.20
C LYS A 81 -1.28 9.55 -10.08
#